data_6af4104fba77251ba46fafd9527c2cac
#
_entry.id   6af4104fba77251ba46fafd9527c2cac
#
_cell.length_a   1.000
_cell.length_b   1.000
_cell.length_c   1.000
_cell.angle_alpha   90.00
_cell.angle_beta   90.00
_cell.angle_gamma   90.00
#
_symmetry.space_group_name_H-M   'P 1'
#
loop_
_entity.id
_entity.type
_entity.pdbx_description
1 polymer ?
#
loop_
_entity_poly.entity_id
_entity_poly.type
_entity_poly.pdbx_seq_one_letter_code
_entity_poly.pdbx_strand_id
1 'polypeptide(L)'
;GVQVTMVRKGGQNIVPAADIVLSSGDGLMMIAESENAIAEAAARLGRLEPGRIVKDRSALDYIRVFVGKANVVGVPLARLPLPAGFPVHLLHVRRYDADLVPTPDLTLEFGDRVGVLMPPDRKEEVRRYFGDTVKAAAEFSYVSLGIGMVLGVLLGLIPIPVPGVGTVTLGIGGGPLIVALILGKMRRTGPMLWTMPLPANIVLRNFGLAMFLATVGVNAGQPFVRTVAESGLTMLFIGAAVLLTTVLIVLLVGHYLMKIPYDDLVGVASGATGNPAILVYSTKMAPTERPDIGYAMIFPSMTIVKVIAAQVVGLLAATATGAGG
;
A
#
# COMPACT_ATOMS: atom_id res chain seq x y z
N GLY A 1 8.67 6.36 21.41
CA GLY A 1 10.05 6.58 21.25
C GLY A 1 10.43 7.95 20.71
N VAL A 2 11.53 8.44 21.21
CA VAL A 2 12.19 9.65 20.72
C VAL A 2 13.54 9.23 20.14
N GLN A 3 13.86 9.69 18.94
CA GLN A 3 15.14 9.44 18.28
C GLN A 3 15.93 10.74 18.16
N VAL A 4 17.18 10.74 18.63
CA VAL A 4 18.11 11.84 18.39
C VAL A 4 18.69 11.70 16.99
N THR A 5 18.54 12.72 16.15
CA THR A 5 18.94 12.69 14.74
C THR A 5 20.17 13.55 14.44
N MET A 6 20.46 14.53 15.30
CA MET A 6 21.64 15.39 15.17
C MET A 6 22.04 15.94 16.54
N VAL A 7 23.31 16.10 16.75
CA VAL A 7 23.90 16.74 17.95
C VAL A 7 24.69 17.97 17.50
N ARG A 8 24.44 19.11 18.13
CA ARG A 8 25.25 20.34 17.97
C ARG A 8 26.20 20.48 19.14
N LYS A 9 27.49 20.28 18.92
CA LYS A 9 28.52 20.35 19.92
C LYS A 9 29.65 21.30 19.46
N GLY A 10 30.04 22.23 20.33
CA GLY A 10 31.08 23.17 19.98
C GLY A 10 30.79 24.07 18.76
N GLY A 11 29.51 24.31 18.47
CA GLY A 11 29.11 25.09 17.29
C GLY A 11 28.99 24.30 15.98
N GLN A 12 29.37 23.03 15.96
CA GLN A 12 29.29 22.15 14.78
C GLN A 12 28.18 21.11 14.92
N ASN A 13 27.50 20.81 13.83
CA ASN A 13 26.53 19.75 13.77
C ASN A 13 27.22 18.42 13.48
N ILE A 14 27.04 17.44 14.34
CA ILE A 14 27.61 16.10 14.24
C ILE A 14 26.52 15.04 14.28
N VAL A 15 26.84 13.90 13.72
CA VAL A 15 25.96 12.74 13.75
C VAL A 15 25.95 12.12 15.15
N PRO A 16 24.77 11.73 15.70
CA PRO A 16 24.72 11.08 17.01
C PRO A 16 25.45 9.73 16.97
N ALA A 17 26.32 9.52 17.94
CA ALA A 17 26.99 8.25 18.19
C ALA A 17 26.89 7.90 19.69
N ALA A 18 27.00 6.62 20.02
CA ALA A 18 26.78 6.15 21.40
C ALA A 18 27.85 6.63 22.39
N ASP A 19 29.00 7.04 21.90
CA ASP A 19 30.14 7.53 22.67
C ASP A 19 30.17 9.05 22.87
N ILE A 20 29.18 9.76 22.29
CA ILE A 20 29.12 11.22 22.47
C ILE A 20 28.61 11.57 23.85
N VAL A 21 29.48 12.22 24.64
CA VAL A 21 29.12 12.81 25.91
C VAL A 21 28.59 14.23 25.70
N LEU A 22 27.35 14.45 26.11
CA LEU A 22 26.70 15.76 26.03
C LEU A 22 27.13 16.68 27.16
N SER A 23 27.27 17.95 26.84
CA SER A 23 27.61 19.01 27.79
C SER A 23 26.50 20.06 27.85
N SER A 24 26.44 20.82 28.91
CA SER A 24 25.48 21.92 29.02
C SER A 24 25.72 22.95 27.91
N GLY A 25 24.67 23.30 27.18
CA GLY A 25 24.75 24.19 26.01
C GLY A 25 24.81 23.46 24.66
N ASP A 26 25.02 22.15 24.65
CA ASP A 26 24.88 21.35 23.44
C ASP A 26 23.41 21.31 22.97
N GLY A 27 23.21 21.24 21.65
CA GLY A 27 21.88 21.16 21.07
C GLY A 27 21.57 19.74 20.56
N LEU A 28 20.32 19.29 20.73
CA LEU A 28 19.84 18.02 20.20
C LEU A 28 18.70 18.26 19.22
N MET A 29 18.77 17.63 18.05
CA MET A 29 17.63 17.51 17.17
C MET A 29 16.99 16.15 17.36
N MET A 30 15.68 16.15 17.66
CA MET A 30 14.94 14.94 17.98
C MET A 30 13.72 14.80 17.10
N ILE A 31 13.38 13.57 16.77
CA ILE A 31 12.15 13.18 16.06
C ILE A 31 11.39 12.19 16.95
N ALA A 32 10.07 12.34 17.02
CA ALA A 32 9.20 11.43 17.74
C ALA A 32 7.87 11.25 17.01
N GLU A 33 7.15 10.19 17.38
CA GLU A 33 5.83 9.86 16.81
C GLU A 33 4.70 10.79 17.33
N SER A 34 4.95 11.51 18.44
CA SER A 34 3.97 12.44 19.02
C SER A 34 4.64 13.66 19.65
N GLU A 35 3.90 14.78 19.69
CA GLU A 35 4.34 16.00 20.35
C GLU A 35 4.55 15.82 21.86
N ASN A 36 3.76 14.96 22.50
CA ASN A 36 3.89 14.65 23.91
C ASN A 36 5.23 13.99 24.24
N ALA A 37 5.71 13.08 23.38
CA ALA A 37 7.00 12.43 23.54
C ALA A 37 8.17 13.43 23.42
N ILE A 38 8.06 14.41 22.53
CA ILE A 38 9.05 15.50 22.41
C ILE A 38 9.03 16.39 23.65
N ALA A 39 7.84 16.75 24.14
CA ALA A 39 7.70 17.57 25.34
C ALA A 39 8.28 16.89 26.58
N GLU A 40 8.05 15.59 26.75
CA GLU A 40 8.62 14.81 27.85
C GLU A 40 10.14 14.71 27.77
N ALA A 41 10.69 14.48 26.57
CA ALA A 41 12.12 14.46 26.36
C ALA A 41 12.76 15.84 26.63
N ALA A 42 12.12 16.91 26.18
CA ALA A 42 12.57 18.28 26.41
C ALA A 42 12.57 18.63 27.91
N ALA A 43 11.57 18.20 28.69
CA ALA A 43 11.50 18.41 30.13
C ALA A 43 12.66 17.74 30.88
N ARG A 44 13.21 16.66 30.36
CA ARG A 44 14.35 15.94 30.95
C ARG A 44 15.71 16.47 30.52
N LEU A 45 15.81 16.94 29.27
CA LEU A 45 17.09 17.26 28.63
C LEU A 45 17.37 18.76 28.55
N GLY A 46 16.35 19.62 28.62
CA GLY A 46 16.56 21.05 28.55
C GLY A 46 15.37 21.80 27.96
N ARG A 47 15.64 22.87 27.20
CA ARG A 47 14.63 23.77 26.66
C ARG A 47 14.47 23.56 25.16
N LEU A 48 13.25 23.56 24.67
CA LEU A 48 12.92 23.56 23.24
C LEU A 48 13.34 24.90 22.59
N GLU A 49 14.23 24.81 21.58
CA GLU A 49 14.61 25.95 20.75
C GLU A 49 14.30 25.63 19.26
N PRO A 50 13.31 26.26 18.64
CA PRO A 50 12.99 25.96 17.25
C PRO A 50 14.04 26.47 16.28
N GLY A 51 14.50 25.60 15.37
CA GLY A 51 15.20 25.97 14.12
C GLY A 51 16.70 26.25 14.22
N ARG A 52 17.36 26.18 15.36
CA ARG A 52 18.77 26.54 15.51
C ARG A 52 19.74 25.56 14.79
N ILE A 53 19.47 24.27 14.85
CA ILE A 53 20.35 23.23 14.30
C ILE A 53 20.13 23.07 12.79
N VAL A 54 18.91 23.21 12.31
CA VAL A 54 18.51 22.98 10.92
C VAL A 54 19.10 24.02 9.94
N LYS A 55 19.43 25.21 10.44
CA LYS A 55 19.93 26.32 9.60
C LYS A 55 21.41 26.22 9.24
N ASP A 56 22.21 25.50 10.05
CA ASP A 56 23.64 25.35 9.79
C ASP A 56 23.90 24.05 9.00
N ARG A 57 24.26 24.21 7.74
CA ARG A 57 24.52 23.11 6.78
C ARG A 57 25.98 22.97 6.42
N SER A 58 26.88 23.63 7.15
CA SER A 58 28.30 23.67 6.82
C SER A 58 28.98 22.31 6.96
N ALA A 59 28.66 21.57 8.01
CA ALA A 59 29.25 20.26 8.30
C ALA A 59 28.38 19.09 7.78
N LEU A 60 27.06 19.22 7.87
CA LEU A 60 26.09 18.21 7.45
C LEU A 60 24.97 18.88 6.63
N ASP A 61 24.69 18.32 5.46
CA ASP A 61 23.56 18.73 4.64
C ASP A 61 22.45 17.70 4.70
N TYR A 62 21.22 18.17 4.47
CA TYR A 62 20.03 17.37 4.43
C TYR A 62 19.46 17.31 3.03
N ILE A 63 19.26 16.11 2.52
CA ILE A 63 18.57 15.91 1.25
C ILE A 63 17.40 14.94 1.41
N ARG A 64 16.46 15.08 0.52
CA ARG A 64 15.39 14.08 0.31
C ARG A 64 15.69 13.32 -0.97
N VAL A 65 15.74 12.00 -0.88
CA VAL A 65 15.99 11.12 -2.02
C VAL A 65 14.84 10.16 -2.19
N PHE A 66 14.53 9.83 -3.44
CA PHE A 66 13.58 8.77 -3.74
C PHE A 66 14.26 7.41 -3.74
N VAL A 67 13.58 6.42 -3.20
CA VAL A 67 14.00 5.02 -3.27
C VAL A 67 13.57 4.44 -4.62
N GLY A 68 14.54 4.27 -5.52
CA GLY A 68 14.32 3.75 -6.87
C GLY A 68 15.10 2.46 -7.18
N LYS A 69 16.07 2.06 -6.33
CA LYS A 69 16.87 0.86 -6.58
C LYS A 69 16.33 -0.38 -5.89
N ALA A 70 16.23 -1.47 -6.66
CA ALA A 70 15.76 -2.77 -6.19
C ALA A 70 16.60 -3.39 -5.06
N ASN A 71 17.90 -3.08 -4.97
CA ASN A 71 18.78 -3.60 -3.92
C ASN A 71 18.50 -3.01 -2.52
N VAL A 72 17.87 -1.85 -2.46
CA VAL A 72 17.52 -1.15 -1.19
C VAL A 72 16.10 -1.49 -0.76
N VAL A 73 15.25 -1.88 -1.71
CA VAL A 73 13.82 -2.14 -1.47
C VAL A 73 13.61 -3.51 -0.81
N GLY A 74 12.71 -3.57 0.18
CA GLY A 74 12.38 -4.80 0.89
C GLY A 74 13.49 -5.30 1.83
N VAL A 75 14.50 -4.47 2.12
CA VAL A 75 15.58 -4.76 3.06
C VAL A 75 15.35 -3.94 4.33
N PRO A 76 15.40 -4.54 5.54
CA PRO A 76 15.35 -3.80 6.79
C PRO A 76 16.48 -2.77 6.89
N LEU A 77 16.22 -1.60 7.46
CA LEU A 77 17.22 -0.52 7.58
C LEU A 77 18.52 -0.99 8.27
N ALA A 78 18.40 -1.84 9.29
CA ALA A 78 19.55 -2.41 9.99
C ALA A 78 20.44 -3.31 9.12
N ARG A 79 19.93 -3.80 7.99
CA ARG A 79 20.62 -4.69 7.05
C ARG A 79 20.92 -4.05 5.70
N LEU A 80 20.68 -2.75 5.57
CA LEU A 80 21.02 -2.04 4.34
C LEU A 80 22.54 -2.15 4.10
N PRO A 81 22.96 -2.60 2.91
CA PRO A 81 24.39 -2.71 2.57
C PRO A 81 24.97 -1.32 2.27
N LEU A 82 25.09 -0.51 3.32
CA LEU A 82 25.72 0.82 3.20
C LEU A 82 27.21 0.64 2.92
N PRO A 83 27.78 1.39 1.99
CA PRO A 83 29.22 1.37 1.72
C PRO A 83 30.01 1.67 3.01
N ALA A 84 31.13 0.98 3.20
CA ALA A 84 31.99 1.22 4.37
C ALA A 84 32.43 2.70 4.44
N GLY A 85 32.28 3.30 5.60
CA GLY A 85 32.59 4.73 5.80
C GLY A 85 31.58 5.70 5.18
N PHE A 86 30.36 5.21 4.88
CA PHE A 86 29.27 6.04 4.37
C PHE A 86 28.49 6.67 5.55
N PRO A 87 28.82 7.89 5.97
CA PRO A 87 28.22 8.54 7.12
C PRO A 87 26.84 9.08 6.73
N VAL A 88 25.87 8.18 6.65
CA VAL A 88 24.49 8.51 6.28
C VAL A 88 23.56 8.21 7.43
N HIS A 89 22.82 9.21 7.89
CA HIS A 89 21.77 9.04 8.86
C HIS A 89 20.41 9.28 8.21
N LEU A 90 19.53 8.30 8.36
CA LEU A 90 18.15 8.37 7.92
C LEU A 90 17.34 9.09 9.02
N LEU A 91 16.78 10.25 8.68
CA LEU A 91 16.03 11.07 9.62
C LEU A 91 14.55 10.71 9.65
N HIS A 92 13.96 10.49 8.48
CA HIS A 92 12.57 10.08 8.33
C HIS A 92 12.39 9.36 7.00
N VAL A 93 11.36 8.57 6.92
CA VAL A 93 10.89 7.94 5.68
C VAL A 93 9.46 8.40 5.46
N ARG A 94 9.19 9.05 4.32
CA ARG A 94 7.85 9.40 3.92
C ARG A 94 7.35 8.41 2.88
N ARG A 95 6.32 7.67 3.24
CA ARG A 95 5.64 6.71 2.38
C ARG A 95 4.23 7.21 2.10
N TYR A 96 3.94 7.54 0.85
CA TYR A 96 2.70 8.23 0.47
C TYR A 96 2.57 9.54 1.27
N ASP A 97 1.53 9.66 2.09
CA ASP A 97 1.29 10.80 2.97
C ASP A 97 1.65 10.54 4.45
N ALA A 98 2.18 9.35 4.77
CA ALA A 98 2.60 9.00 6.12
C ALA A 98 4.10 9.24 6.33
N ASP A 99 4.45 9.96 7.38
CA ASP A 99 5.81 10.08 7.87
C ASP A 99 6.09 8.94 8.86
N LEU A 100 7.11 8.13 8.55
CA LEU A 100 7.53 6.97 9.33
C LEU A 100 8.85 7.26 10.03
N VAL A 101 8.95 6.84 11.29
CA VAL A 101 10.22 6.87 12.02
C VAL A 101 11.11 5.72 11.52
N PRO A 102 12.37 5.97 11.17
CA PRO A 102 13.28 4.95 10.63
C PRO A 102 13.74 3.99 11.73
N THR A 103 12.91 3.01 12.06
CA THR A 103 13.28 1.93 12.99
C THR A 103 14.17 0.88 12.29
N PRO A 104 15.01 0.12 13.03
CA PRO A 104 15.93 -0.86 12.46
C PRO A 104 15.26 -1.94 11.58
N ASP A 105 14.02 -2.29 11.88
CA ASP A 105 13.18 -3.28 11.19
C ASP A 105 12.35 -2.68 10.04
N LEU A 106 12.25 -1.34 9.94
CA LEU A 106 11.56 -0.70 8.83
C LEU A 106 12.20 -1.09 7.51
N THR A 107 11.39 -1.56 6.57
CA THR A 107 11.82 -1.86 5.19
C THR A 107 11.44 -0.73 4.25
N LEU A 108 12.36 -0.31 3.39
CA LEU A 108 12.08 0.68 2.36
C LEU A 108 11.28 0.08 1.20
N GLU A 109 10.42 0.89 0.60
CA GLU A 109 9.63 0.55 -0.57
C GLU A 109 9.95 1.48 -1.75
N PHE A 110 9.61 1.05 -2.96
CA PHE A 110 9.76 1.92 -4.13
C PHE A 110 8.92 3.19 -3.98
N GLY A 111 9.54 4.34 -4.24
CA GLY A 111 8.88 5.63 -4.16
C GLY A 111 8.90 6.26 -2.77
N ASP A 112 9.39 5.56 -1.74
CA ASP A 112 9.63 6.18 -0.45
C ASP A 112 10.53 7.40 -0.61
N ARG A 113 10.22 8.47 0.09
CA ARG A 113 11.07 9.66 0.21
C ARG A 113 11.84 9.57 1.50
N VAL A 114 13.13 9.37 1.40
CA VAL A 114 14.01 9.25 2.57
C VAL A 114 14.72 10.56 2.81
N GLY A 115 14.54 11.11 4.00
CA GLY A 115 15.31 12.25 4.50
C GLY A 115 16.65 11.77 5.01
N VAL A 116 17.72 12.22 4.38
CA VAL A 116 19.07 11.75 4.63
C VAL A 116 19.96 12.92 5.07
N LEU A 117 20.66 12.73 6.18
CA LEU A 117 21.69 13.62 6.68
C LEU A 117 23.05 13.06 6.29
N MET A 118 23.90 13.88 5.70
CA MET A 118 25.21 13.46 5.17
C MET A 118 26.17 14.66 5.02
N PRO A 119 27.48 14.44 4.87
CA PRO A 119 28.39 15.47 4.43
C PRO A 119 28.04 16.01 3.03
N PRO A 120 28.18 17.33 2.76
CA PRO A 120 27.76 17.94 1.49
C PRO A 120 28.42 17.34 0.25
N ASP A 121 29.65 16.88 0.36
CA ASP A 121 30.44 16.26 -0.72
C ASP A 121 29.94 14.87 -1.12
N ARG A 122 29.13 14.21 -0.30
CA ARG A 122 28.61 12.86 -0.53
C ARG A 122 27.20 12.82 -1.18
N LYS A 123 26.65 13.96 -1.54
CA LYS A 123 25.29 14.11 -2.06
C LYS A 123 25.01 13.23 -3.27
N GLU A 124 25.88 13.22 -4.27
CA GLU A 124 25.69 12.43 -5.48
C GLU A 124 25.86 10.93 -5.25
N GLU A 125 26.68 10.54 -4.27
CA GLU A 125 26.85 9.15 -3.87
C GLU A 125 25.56 8.63 -3.21
N VAL A 126 24.95 9.42 -2.32
CA VAL A 126 23.67 9.10 -1.67
C VAL A 126 22.55 8.97 -2.71
N ARG A 127 22.44 9.91 -3.64
CA ARG A 127 21.47 9.85 -4.73
C ARG A 127 21.64 8.59 -5.57
N ARG A 128 22.87 8.26 -5.92
CA ARG A 128 23.18 7.05 -6.69
C ARG A 128 22.89 5.79 -5.91
N TYR A 129 23.12 5.78 -4.60
CA TYR A 129 22.85 4.63 -3.73
C TYR A 129 21.35 4.30 -3.66
N PHE A 130 20.51 5.30 -3.39
CA PHE A 130 19.06 5.13 -3.30
C PHE A 130 18.39 5.05 -4.68
N GLY A 131 19.05 5.47 -5.74
CA GLY A 131 18.49 5.48 -7.09
C GLY A 131 17.52 6.63 -7.33
N ASP A 132 17.89 7.83 -6.86
CA ASP A 132 17.12 9.06 -7.03
C ASP A 132 17.13 9.52 -8.50
N THR A 133 16.55 8.69 -9.38
CA THR A 133 16.41 8.98 -10.80
C THR A 133 15.00 8.61 -11.27
N VAL A 134 14.43 9.44 -12.12
CA VAL A 134 13.08 9.22 -12.70
C VAL A 134 13.00 7.90 -13.48
N LYS A 135 14.10 7.44 -14.08
CA LYS A 135 14.16 6.18 -14.83
C LYS A 135 14.08 4.94 -13.92
N ALA A 136 14.75 4.96 -12.77
CA ALA A 136 14.73 3.84 -11.84
C ALA A 136 13.36 3.60 -11.20
N ALA A 137 12.53 4.64 -11.12
CA ALA A 137 11.18 4.56 -10.56
C ALA A 137 10.16 3.85 -11.47
N ALA A 138 10.51 3.52 -12.71
CA ALA A 138 9.60 2.88 -13.67
C ALA A 138 9.90 1.38 -13.91
N GLU A 139 11.08 0.90 -13.52
CA GLU A 139 11.50 -0.49 -13.76
C GLU A 139 10.96 -1.42 -12.69
N PHE A 140 10.30 -2.50 -13.10
CA PHE A 140 9.88 -3.58 -12.22
C PHE A 140 10.18 -4.95 -12.85
N SER A 141 10.17 -6.00 -12.02
CA SER A 141 10.49 -7.36 -12.47
C SER A 141 9.29 -8.02 -13.16
N TYR A 142 9.33 -8.14 -14.49
CA TYR A 142 8.35 -8.91 -15.26
C TYR A 142 8.34 -10.39 -14.88
N VAL A 143 9.51 -10.93 -14.48
CA VAL A 143 9.64 -12.34 -14.03
C VAL A 143 8.85 -12.55 -12.75
N SER A 144 8.97 -11.66 -11.78
CA SER A 144 8.21 -11.74 -10.53
C SER A 144 6.71 -11.65 -10.79
N LEU A 145 6.28 -10.74 -11.67
CA LEU A 145 4.88 -10.62 -12.06
C LEU A 145 4.38 -11.92 -12.71
N GLY A 146 5.11 -12.46 -13.69
CA GLY A 146 4.75 -13.70 -14.40
C GLY A 146 4.64 -14.90 -13.45
N ILE A 147 5.61 -15.08 -12.58
CA ILE A 147 5.59 -16.17 -11.57
C ILE A 147 4.39 -15.99 -10.62
N GLY A 148 4.15 -14.77 -10.13
CA GLY A 148 3.01 -14.50 -9.26
C GLY A 148 1.68 -14.82 -9.94
N MET A 149 1.52 -14.49 -11.23
CA MET A 149 0.32 -14.81 -12.00
C MET A 149 0.15 -16.33 -12.19
N VAL A 150 1.22 -17.05 -12.56
CA VAL A 150 1.17 -18.53 -12.74
C VAL A 150 0.78 -19.21 -11.42
N LEU A 151 1.47 -18.88 -10.32
CA LEU A 151 1.14 -19.42 -9.01
C LEU A 151 -0.31 -19.09 -8.60
N GLY A 152 -0.77 -17.91 -8.92
CA GLY A 152 -2.14 -17.49 -8.65
C GLY A 152 -3.17 -18.31 -9.43
N VAL A 153 -2.97 -18.50 -10.72
CA VAL A 153 -3.87 -19.32 -11.55
C VAL A 153 -3.88 -20.77 -11.05
N LEU A 154 -2.70 -21.33 -10.77
CA LEU A 154 -2.61 -22.70 -10.22
C LEU A 154 -3.39 -22.81 -8.90
N LEU A 155 -3.24 -21.87 -7.98
CA LEU A 155 -4.01 -21.85 -6.72
C LEU A 155 -5.51 -21.72 -6.99
N GLY A 156 -5.89 -20.90 -7.95
CA GLY A 156 -7.29 -20.69 -8.33
C GLY A 156 -8.00 -21.92 -8.88
N LEU A 157 -7.26 -22.82 -9.50
CA LEU A 157 -7.79 -24.07 -10.09
C LEU A 157 -7.92 -25.22 -9.08
N ILE A 158 -7.39 -25.08 -7.87
CA ILE A 158 -7.46 -26.16 -6.85
C ILE A 158 -8.91 -26.32 -6.40
N PRO A 159 -9.52 -27.52 -6.55
CA PRO A 159 -10.84 -27.80 -6.06
C PRO A 159 -10.83 -27.98 -4.53
N ILE A 160 -11.59 -27.17 -3.82
CA ILE A 160 -11.72 -27.21 -2.36
C ILE A 160 -13.03 -27.94 -2.02
N PRO A 161 -13.00 -29.13 -1.42
CA PRO A 161 -14.23 -29.81 -1.03
C PRO A 161 -14.88 -29.08 0.17
N VAL A 162 -16.11 -28.67 0.02
CA VAL A 162 -16.91 -28.02 1.08
C VAL A 162 -18.02 -28.97 1.48
N PRO A 163 -18.07 -29.46 2.74
CA PRO A 163 -19.12 -30.37 3.21
C PRO A 163 -20.51 -29.81 3.00
N GLY A 164 -21.39 -30.58 2.36
CA GLY A 164 -22.75 -30.17 2.09
C GLY A 164 -22.99 -29.27 0.86
N VAL A 165 -21.91 -28.79 0.23
CA VAL A 165 -22.00 -27.86 -0.92
C VAL A 165 -21.37 -28.45 -2.18
N GLY A 166 -20.37 -29.34 -2.03
CA GLY A 166 -19.62 -29.89 -3.17
C GLY A 166 -18.21 -29.29 -3.29
N THR A 167 -17.68 -29.18 -4.50
CA THR A 167 -16.35 -28.61 -4.75
C THR A 167 -16.45 -27.14 -5.17
N VAL A 168 -15.71 -26.29 -4.48
CA VAL A 168 -15.61 -24.85 -4.73
C VAL A 168 -14.19 -24.52 -5.20
N THR A 169 -14.02 -23.65 -6.18
CA THR A 169 -12.71 -23.15 -6.61
C THR A 169 -12.63 -21.64 -6.42
N LEU A 170 -11.43 -21.13 -6.16
CA LEU A 170 -11.21 -19.68 -6.10
C LEU A 170 -11.29 -19.01 -7.49
N GLY A 171 -11.18 -19.82 -8.53
CA GLY A 171 -11.23 -19.38 -9.91
C GLY A 171 -10.00 -18.56 -10.34
N ILE A 172 -10.01 -18.19 -11.63
CA ILE A 172 -8.90 -17.46 -12.28
C ILE A 172 -8.71 -16.04 -11.67
N GLY A 173 -9.72 -15.48 -11.02
CA GLY A 173 -9.64 -14.17 -10.38
C GLY A 173 -9.20 -14.24 -8.91
N GLY A 174 -9.74 -15.18 -8.14
CA GLY A 174 -9.49 -15.27 -6.70
C GLY A 174 -8.10 -15.81 -6.35
N GLY A 175 -7.61 -16.78 -7.10
CA GLY A 175 -6.29 -17.37 -6.88
C GLY A 175 -5.14 -16.35 -7.00
N PRO A 176 -5.02 -15.62 -8.13
CA PRO A 176 -4.00 -14.58 -8.29
C PRO A 176 -4.09 -13.48 -7.22
N LEU A 177 -5.29 -13.14 -6.77
CA LEU A 177 -5.49 -12.15 -5.73
C LEU A 177 -4.86 -12.59 -4.39
N ILE A 178 -5.13 -13.84 -3.97
CA ILE A 178 -4.55 -14.40 -2.73
C ILE A 178 -3.02 -14.48 -2.83
N VAL A 179 -2.50 -15.00 -3.95
CA VAL A 179 -1.05 -15.11 -4.16
C VAL A 179 -0.40 -13.73 -4.15
N ALA A 180 -1.01 -12.73 -4.81
CA ALA A 180 -0.50 -11.36 -4.82
C ALA A 180 -0.45 -10.74 -3.41
N LEU A 181 -1.46 -11.00 -2.57
CA LEU A 181 -1.46 -10.54 -1.17
C LEU A 181 -0.34 -11.19 -0.35
N ILE A 182 -0.14 -12.51 -0.51
CA ILE A 182 0.93 -13.25 0.20
C ILE A 182 2.30 -12.74 -0.24
N LEU A 183 2.56 -12.69 -1.54
CA LEU A 183 3.83 -12.25 -2.09
C LEU A 183 4.10 -10.77 -1.78
N GLY A 184 3.08 -9.92 -1.87
CA GLY A 184 3.17 -8.51 -1.49
C GLY A 184 3.52 -8.31 -0.02
N LYS A 185 2.96 -9.14 0.89
CA LYS A 185 3.34 -9.14 2.30
C LYS A 185 4.80 -9.58 2.51
N MET A 186 5.26 -10.56 1.73
CA MET A 186 6.66 -11.03 1.79
C MET A 186 7.64 -10.00 1.24
N ARG A 187 7.20 -9.10 0.37
CA ARG A 187 7.97 -8.04 -0.31
C ARG A 187 9.15 -8.55 -1.13
N ARG A 188 9.95 -9.46 -0.59
CA ARG A 188 11.13 -10.04 -1.22
C ARG A 188 11.32 -11.51 -0.80
N THR A 189 11.77 -12.34 -1.75
CA THR A 189 12.19 -13.72 -1.48
C THR A 189 13.50 -13.97 -2.22
N GLY A 190 14.60 -13.97 -1.48
CA GLY A 190 15.94 -14.04 -2.08
C GLY A 190 16.19 -12.88 -3.06
N PRO A 191 16.56 -13.18 -4.32
CA PRO A 191 16.76 -12.15 -5.33
C PRO A 191 15.46 -11.56 -5.89
N MET A 192 14.33 -12.25 -5.70
CA MET A 192 13.04 -11.85 -6.28
C MET A 192 12.36 -10.78 -5.45
N LEU A 193 11.94 -9.70 -6.10
CA LEU A 193 11.20 -8.60 -5.54
C LEU A 193 9.72 -8.71 -5.97
N TRP A 194 8.78 -8.72 -5.02
CA TRP A 194 7.35 -8.88 -5.26
C TRP A 194 6.58 -7.56 -5.27
N THR A 195 7.28 -6.45 -4.99
CA THR A 195 6.73 -5.10 -5.04
C THR A 195 7.16 -4.40 -6.32
N MET A 196 6.34 -3.46 -6.78
CA MET A 196 6.66 -2.64 -7.95
C MET A 196 6.57 -1.16 -7.61
N PRO A 197 7.28 -0.29 -8.37
CA PRO A 197 7.17 1.16 -8.22
C PRO A 197 5.73 1.64 -8.41
N LEU A 198 5.33 2.66 -7.65
CA LEU A 198 3.98 3.22 -7.72
C LEU A 198 3.55 3.63 -9.15
N PRO A 199 4.38 4.29 -9.98
CA PRO A 199 4.00 4.63 -11.35
C PRO A 199 3.70 3.40 -12.20
N ALA A 200 4.51 2.33 -12.08
CA ALA A 200 4.28 1.08 -12.80
C ALA A 200 2.99 0.38 -12.33
N ASN A 201 2.74 0.39 -11.01
CA ASN A 201 1.51 -0.15 -10.42
C ASN A 201 0.27 0.58 -10.96
N ILE A 202 0.27 1.92 -10.98
CA ILE A 202 -0.85 2.72 -11.49
C ILE A 202 -1.14 2.40 -12.96
N VAL A 203 -0.09 2.36 -13.80
CA VAL A 203 -0.25 2.05 -15.23
C VAL A 203 -0.81 0.64 -15.43
N LEU A 204 -0.23 -0.36 -14.75
CA LEU A 204 -0.67 -1.75 -14.86
C LEU A 204 -2.09 -1.96 -14.33
N ARG A 205 -2.42 -1.32 -13.21
CA ARG A 205 -3.78 -1.34 -12.63
C ARG A 205 -4.80 -0.76 -13.62
N ASN A 206 -4.52 0.41 -14.18
CA ASN A 206 -5.46 1.07 -15.11
C ASN A 206 -5.61 0.27 -16.42
N PHE A 207 -4.50 -0.26 -16.94
CA PHE A 207 -4.53 -1.13 -18.12
C PHE A 207 -5.30 -2.42 -17.85
N GLY A 208 -4.98 -3.11 -16.74
CA GLY A 208 -5.68 -4.33 -16.34
C GLY A 208 -7.17 -4.10 -16.12
N LEU A 209 -7.55 -2.98 -15.51
CA LEU A 209 -8.94 -2.59 -15.33
C LEU A 209 -9.65 -2.35 -16.68
N ALA A 210 -9.01 -1.61 -17.59
CA ALA A 210 -9.59 -1.37 -18.92
C ALA A 210 -9.81 -2.67 -19.69
N MET A 211 -8.83 -3.59 -19.67
CA MET A 211 -8.92 -4.90 -20.31
C MET A 211 -10.01 -5.77 -19.67
N PHE A 212 -10.09 -5.76 -18.33
CA PHE A 212 -11.15 -6.47 -17.61
C PHE A 212 -12.54 -5.97 -17.99
N LEU A 213 -12.74 -4.65 -17.95
CA LEU A 213 -14.03 -4.04 -18.31
C LEU A 213 -14.41 -4.33 -19.77
N ALA A 214 -13.44 -4.27 -20.69
CA ALA A 214 -13.67 -4.60 -22.09
C ALA A 214 -14.09 -6.07 -22.25
N THR A 215 -13.37 -6.99 -21.62
CA THR A 215 -13.68 -8.44 -21.68
C THR A 215 -15.04 -8.74 -21.07
N VAL A 216 -15.35 -8.18 -19.91
CA VAL A 216 -16.66 -8.35 -19.27
C VAL A 216 -17.76 -7.75 -20.13
N GLY A 217 -17.55 -6.55 -20.70
CA GLY A 217 -18.54 -5.90 -21.56
C GLY A 217 -18.86 -6.74 -22.81
N VAL A 218 -17.83 -7.27 -23.47
CA VAL A 218 -18.02 -8.12 -24.66
C VAL A 218 -18.75 -9.42 -24.30
N ASN A 219 -18.33 -10.10 -23.23
CA ASN A 219 -18.92 -11.38 -22.83
C ASN A 219 -20.33 -11.24 -22.23
N ALA A 220 -20.61 -10.14 -21.54
CA ALA A 220 -21.91 -9.90 -20.91
C ALA A 220 -22.93 -9.26 -21.85
N GLY A 221 -22.50 -8.65 -22.95
CA GLY A 221 -23.38 -7.86 -23.81
C GLY A 221 -24.54 -8.66 -24.42
N GLN A 222 -24.26 -9.77 -25.09
CA GLN A 222 -25.31 -10.62 -25.68
C GLN A 222 -26.23 -11.27 -24.62
N PRO A 223 -25.70 -11.93 -23.56
CA PRO A 223 -26.54 -12.44 -22.49
C PRO A 223 -27.42 -11.36 -21.83
N PHE A 224 -26.88 -10.16 -21.62
CA PHE A 224 -27.62 -9.03 -21.05
C PHE A 224 -28.82 -8.65 -21.92
N VAL A 225 -28.63 -8.42 -23.23
CA VAL A 225 -29.73 -8.07 -24.14
C VAL A 225 -30.80 -9.16 -24.15
N ARG A 226 -30.42 -10.43 -24.19
CA ARG A 226 -31.32 -11.56 -24.19
C ARG A 226 -32.12 -11.63 -22.88
N THR A 227 -31.44 -11.50 -21.73
CA THR A 227 -32.09 -11.51 -20.40
C THR A 227 -33.07 -10.34 -20.24
N VAL A 228 -32.71 -9.14 -20.70
CA VAL A 228 -33.62 -7.98 -20.66
C VAL A 228 -34.84 -8.20 -21.55
N ALA A 229 -34.66 -8.82 -22.71
CA ALA A 229 -35.77 -9.14 -23.64
C ALA A 229 -36.74 -10.19 -23.04
N GLU A 230 -36.21 -11.17 -22.30
CA GLU A 230 -37.00 -12.27 -21.73
C GLU A 230 -37.63 -11.90 -20.38
N SER A 231 -36.88 -11.25 -19.48
CA SER A 231 -37.28 -10.93 -18.12
C SER A 231 -37.83 -9.51 -17.93
N GLY A 232 -37.79 -8.72 -19.01
CA GLY A 232 -38.18 -7.32 -18.99
C GLY A 232 -37.29 -6.48 -18.05
N LEU A 233 -37.83 -5.36 -17.57
CA LEU A 233 -37.11 -4.43 -16.70
C LEU A 233 -37.02 -4.93 -15.23
N THR A 234 -37.72 -6.00 -14.88
CA THR A 234 -37.80 -6.50 -13.49
C THR A 234 -36.42 -6.83 -12.93
N MET A 235 -35.56 -7.49 -13.73
CA MET A 235 -34.20 -7.88 -13.29
C MET A 235 -33.30 -6.66 -13.07
N LEU A 236 -33.46 -5.61 -13.88
CA LEU A 236 -32.75 -4.34 -13.71
C LEU A 236 -33.15 -3.66 -12.41
N PHE A 237 -34.46 -3.62 -12.08
CA PHE A 237 -34.94 -3.04 -10.82
C PHE A 237 -34.46 -3.82 -9.62
N ILE A 238 -34.47 -5.16 -9.67
CA ILE A 238 -33.95 -6.01 -8.58
C ILE A 238 -32.45 -5.76 -8.41
N GLY A 239 -31.67 -5.76 -9.48
CA GLY A 239 -30.23 -5.49 -9.44
C GLY A 239 -29.91 -4.09 -8.87
N ALA A 240 -30.66 -3.08 -9.31
CA ALA A 240 -30.50 -1.72 -8.79
C ALA A 240 -30.85 -1.62 -7.31
N ALA A 241 -31.94 -2.29 -6.87
CA ALA A 241 -32.36 -2.33 -5.46
C ALA A 241 -31.30 -3.00 -4.58
N VAL A 242 -30.74 -4.13 -5.01
CA VAL A 242 -29.66 -4.84 -4.29
C VAL A 242 -28.42 -3.97 -4.18
N LEU A 243 -28.02 -3.34 -5.28
CA LEU A 243 -26.85 -2.46 -5.30
C LEU A 243 -27.05 -1.25 -4.36
N LEU A 244 -28.18 -0.57 -4.49
CA LEU A 244 -28.54 0.59 -3.67
C LEU A 244 -28.57 0.22 -2.18
N THR A 245 -29.23 -0.90 -1.83
CA THR A 245 -29.30 -1.39 -0.45
C THR A 245 -27.90 -1.67 0.10
N THR A 246 -27.06 -2.36 -0.67
CA THR A 246 -25.68 -2.66 -0.26
C THR A 246 -24.88 -1.40 0.00
N VAL A 247 -24.92 -0.43 -0.92
CA VAL A 247 -24.20 0.83 -0.78
C VAL A 247 -24.73 1.63 0.41
N LEU A 248 -26.04 1.74 0.57
CA LEU A 248 -26.66 2.45 1.69
C LEU A 248 -26.28 1.83 3.04
N ILE A 249 -26.33 0.50 3.16
CA ILE A 249 -25.91 -0.17 4.40
C ILE A 249 -24.44 0.13 4.71
N VAL A 250 -23.54 -0.01 3.73
CA VAL A 250 -22.11 0.27 3.94
C VAL A 250 -21.90 1.72 4.38
N LEU A 251 -22.54 2.68 3.70
CA LEU A 251 -22.37 4.10 4.01
C LEU A 251 -22.98 4.48 5.36
N LEU A 252 -24.21 4.04 5.64
CA LEU A 252 -24.90 4.40 6.88
C LEU A 252 -24.28 3.73 8.10
N VAL A 253 -24.07 2.42 8.05
CA VAL A 253 -23.44 1.68 9.15
C VAL A 253 -22.01 2.14 9.37
N GLY A 254 -21.24 2.27 8.29
CA GLY A 254 -19.84 2.70 8.38
C GLY A 254 -19.71 4.12 8.93
N HIS A 255 -20.53 5.06 8.47
CA HIS A 255 -20.42 6.45 8.91
C HIS A 255 -21.02 6.67 10.32
N TYR A 256 -22.24 6.23 10.57
CA TYR A 256 -22.93 6.55 11.83
C TYR A 256 -22.61 5.59 12.97
N LEU A 257 -22.43 4.29 12.68
CA LEU A 257 -22.19 3.28 13.70
C LEU A 257 -20.69 3.07 13.95
N MET A 258 -19.90 2.91 12.88
CA MET A 258 -18.45 2.66 12.98
C MET A 258 -17.60 3.94 12.99
N LYS A 259 -18.21 5.12 12.72
CA LYS A 259 -17.54 6.44 12.68
C LYS A 259 -16.33 6.49 11.73
N ILE A 260 -16.40 5.75 10.63
CA ILE A 260 -15.35 5.75 9.60
C ILE A 260 -15.46 7.06 8.82
N PRO A 261 -14.35 7.76 8.54
CA PRO A 261 -14.33 8.94 7.68
C PRO A 261 -14.94 8.65 6.31
N TYR A 262 -15.63 9.65 5.74
CA TYR A 262 -16.36 9.47 4.48
C TYR A 262 -15.46 9.06 3.32
N ASP A 263 -14.24 9.61 3.24
CA ASP A 263 -13.28 9.30 2.18
C ASP A 263 -12.87 7.82 2.18
N ASP A 264 -12.62 7.24 3.37
CA ASP A 264 -12.33 5.82 3.51
C ASP A 264 -13.56 4.97 3.12
N LEU A 265 -14.76 5.45 3.53
CA LEU A 265 -16.01 4.74 3.36
C LEU A 265 -16.42 4.60 1.88
N VAL A 266 -16.15 5.60 1.07
CA VAL A 266 -16.42 5.54 -0.37
C VAL A 266 -15.52 4.49 -1.03
N GLY A 267 -14.26 4.37 -0.60
CA GLY A 267 -13.36 3.30 -1.00
C GLY A 267 -13.88 1.91 -0.57
N VAL A 268 -14.31 1.79 0.68
CA VAL A 268 -14.93 0.56 1.23
C VAL A 268 -16.17 0.16 0.42
N ALA A 269 -17.06 1.11 0.11
CA ALA A 269 -18.27 0.85 -0.69
C ALA A 269 -17.94 0.39 -2.11
N SER A 270 -16.93 1.02 -2.74
CA SER A 270 -16.42 0.59 -4.05
C SER A 270 -15.83 -0.82 -3.99
N GLY A 271 -15.03 -1.13 -2.96
CA GLY A 271 -14.47 -2.47 -2.72
C GLY A 271 -15.55 -3.53 -2.44
N ALA A 272 -16.53 -3.20 -1.59
CA ALA A 272 -17.64 -4.07 -1.25
C ALA A 272 -18.53 -4.38 -2.46
N THR A 273 -18.81 -3.41 -3.31
CA THR A 273 -19.57 -3.64 -4.55
C THR A 273 -18.72 -4.29 -5.64
N GLY A 274 -17.38 -4.20 -5.54
CA GLY A 274 -16.46 -4.69 -6.57
C GLY A 274 -16.50 -3.82 -7.84
N ASN A 275 -16.84 -2.56 -7.70
CA ASN A 275 -16.95 -1.62 -8.81
C ASN A 275 -15.79 -0.61 -8.80
N PRO A 276 -14.71 -0.87 -9.56
CA PRO A 276 -13.56 0.01 -9.61
C PRO A 276 -13.84 1.35 -10.31
N ALA A 277 -14.92 1.48 -11.09
CA ALA A 277 -15.29 2.76 -11.69
C ALA A 277 -15.72 3.77 -10.62
N ILE A 278 -16.38 3.33 -9.55
CA ILE A 278 -16.71 4.16 -8.40
C ILE A 278 -15.42 4.67 -7.74
N LEU A 279 -14.40 3.81 -7.59
CA LEU A 279 -13.10 4.19 -7.04
C LEU A 279 -12.44 5.30 -7.85
N VAL A 280 -12.37 5.13 -9.18
CA VAL A 280 -11.78 6.14 -10.08
C VAL A 280 -12.49 7.49 -9.97
N TYR A 281 -13.81 7.47 -9.83
CA TYR A 281 -14.57 8.70 -9.61
C TYR A 281 -14.26 9.31 -8.23
N SER A 282 -14.23 8.49 -7.19
CA SER A 282 -14.01 8.91 -5.80
C SER A 282 -12.63 9.53 -5.60
N THR A 283 -11.58 8.94 -6.18
CA THR A 283 -10.20 9.47 -6.09
C THR A 283 -10.03 10.79 -6.82
N LYS A 284 -10.85 11.06 -7.86
CA LYS A 284 -10.88 12.39 -8.50
C LYS A 284 -11.57 13.46 -7.65
N MET A 285 -12.52 13.07 -6.83
CA MET A 285 -13.27 13.99 -5.97
C MET A 285 -12.60 14.22 -4.61
N ALA A 286 -11.91 13.23 -4.10
CA ALA A 286 -11.19 13.30 -2.81
C ALA A 286 -9.74 13.78 -3.05
N PRO A 287 -9.26 14.80 -2.32
CA PRO A 287 -7.88 15.26 -2.43
C PRO A 287 -6.87 14.36 -1.70
N THR A 288 -7.26 13.15 -1.34
CA THR A 288 -6.48 12.20 -0.53
C THR A 288 -6.45 10.82 -1.18
N GLU A 289 -5.49 9.96 -0.79
CA GLU A 289 -5.40 8.56 -1.21
C GLU A 289 -6.30 7.61 -0.36
N ARG A 290 -7.07 8.15 0.56
CA ARG A 290 -7.92 7.37 1.48
C ARG A 290 -8.92 6.45 0.76
N PRO A 291 -9.61 6.86 -0.31
CA PRO A 291 -10.48 5.96 -1.08
C PRO A 291 -9.75 4.75 -1.64
N ASP A 292 -8.53 4.91 -2.14
CA ASP A 292 -7.71 3.80 -2.64
C ASP A 292 -7.35 2.81 -1.52
N ILE A 293 -7.03 3.32 -0.33
CA ILE A 293 -6.72 2.50 0.85
C ILE A 293 -7.97 1.72 1.30
N GLY A 294 -9.10 2.38 1.44
CA GLY A 294 -10.37 1.74 1.81
C GLY A 294 -10.78 0.63 0.82
N TYR A 295 -10.62 0.90 -0.48
CA TYR A 295 -10.85 -0.08 -1.53
C TYR A 295 -9.91 -1.28 -1.41
N ALA A 296 -8.62 -1.04 -1.28
CA ALA A 296 -7.61 -2.09 -1.21
C ALA A 296 -7.78 -3.02 0.00
N MET A 297 -8.28 -2.49 1.12
CA MET A 297 -8.55 -3.29 2.33
C MET A 297 -9.73 -4.25 2.15
N ILE A 298 -10.77 -3.84 1.44
CA ILE A 298 -12.05 -4.58 1.39
C ILE A 298 -12.19 -5.42 0.12
N PHE A 299 -11.74 -4.91 -1.03
CA PHE A 299 -11.94 -5.55 -2.32
C PHE A 299 -11.46 -7.01 -2.38
N PRO A 300 -10.26 -7.39 -1.86
CA PRO A 300 -9.79 -8.76 -1.92
C PRO A 300 -10.69 -9.74 -1.18
N SER A 301 -11.01 -9.44 0.07
CA SER A 301 -11.84 -10.31 0.92
C SER A 301 -13.27 -10.41 0.38
N MET A 302 -13.86 -9.30 -0.06
CA MET A 302 -15.20 -9.29 -0.64
C MET A 302 -15.28 -10.02 -1.98
N THR A 303 -14.23 -9.98 -2.78
CA THR A 303 -14.17 -10.75 -4.03
C THR A 303 -14.19 -12.24 -3.75
N ILE A 304 -13.39 -12.71 -2.78
CA ILE A 304 -13.39 -14.12 -2.36
C ILE A 304 -14.77 -14.54 -1.83
N VAL A 305 -15.36 -13.74 -0.93
CA VAL A 305 -16.69 -14.01 -0.38
C VAL A 305 -17.74 -14.10 -1.49
N LYS A 306 -17.73 -13.20 -2.48
CA LYS A 306 -18.66 -13.21 -3.60
C LYS A 306 -18.50 -14.45 -4.50
N VAL A 307 -17.26 -14.84 -4.80
CA VAL A 307 -16.99 -16.03 -5.61
C VAL A 307 -17.54 -17.28 -4.91
N ILE A 308 -17.28 -17.43 -3.61
CA ILE A 308 -17.80 -18.55 -2.83
C ILE A 308 -19.31 -18.49 -2.73
N ALA A 309 -19.88 -17.34 -2.37
CA ALA A 309 -21.33 -17.18 -2.25
C ALA A 309 -22.08 -17.47 -3.56
N ALA A 310 -21.57 -17.01 -4.69
CA ALA A 310 -22.16 -17.29 -5.99
C ALA A 310 -22.18 -18.80 -6.31
N GLN A 311 -21.11 -19.51 -5.99
CA GLN A 311 -21.03 -20.96 -6.18
C GLN A 311 -22.01 -21.71 -5.23
N VAL A 312 -22.05 -21.32 -3.97
CA VAL A 312 -23.00 -21.89 -2.98
C VAL A 312 -24.44 -21.68 -3.41
N VAL A 313 -24.81 -20.46 -3.80
CA VAL A 313 -26.18 -20.16 -4.28
C VAL A 313 -26.49 -20.95 -5.55
N GLY A 314 -25.53 -21.06 -6.48
CA GLY A 314 -25.72 -21.85 -7.70
C GLY A 314 -25.96 -23.33 -7.41
N LEU A 315 -25.20 -23.92 -6.49
CA LEU A 315 -25.37 -25.32 -6.06
C LEU A 315 -26.71 -25.54 -5.34
N LEU A 316 -27.10 -24.65 -4.43
CA LEU A 316 -28.40 -24.72 -3.74
C LEU A 316 -29.55 -24.56 -4.73
N ALA A 317 -29.46 -23.71 -5.71
CA ALA A 317 -30.48 -23.57 -6.74
C ALA A 317 -30.57 -24.83 -7.61
N ALA A 318 -29.47 -25.46 -7.97
CA ALA A 318 -29.45 -26.72 -8.73
C ALA A 318 -30.08 -27.89 -7.95
N THR A 319 -29.82 -27.97 -6.66
CA THR A 319 -30.48 -28.99 -5.79
C THR A 319 -31.97 -28.74 -5.61
N ALA A 320 -32.41 -27.49 -5.51
CA ALA A 320 -33.81 -27.11 -5.37
C ALA A 320 -34.61 -27.37 -6.65
N THR A 321 -33.98 -27.29 -7.82
CA THR A 321 -34.64 -27.54 -9.13
C THR A 321 -34.55 -28.99 -9.60
N GLY A 322 -33.96 -29.89 -8.80
CA GLY A 322 -33.86 -31.33 -9.15
C GLY A 322 -32.90 -31.61 -10.32
N ALA A 323 -32.09 -30.65 -10.76
CA ALA A 323 -31.15 -30.76 -11.89
C ALA A 323 -29.81 -31.39 -11.49
N GLY A 324 -29.69 -31.99 -10.31
CA GLY A 324 -28.48 -32.60 -9.75
C GLY A 324 -28.58 -34.12 -9.68
N GLY A 325 -29.02 -34.76 -10.75
CA GLY A 325 -29.07 -36.21 -10.89
C GLY A 325 -28.37 -36.69 -12.14
#